data_1ca65b8940e4d7ac5fd5fe99782aa351
#
_entry.id   1ca65b8940e4d7ac5fd5fe99782aa351
#
_cell.length_a   1.000
_cell.length_b   1.000
_cell.length_c   1.000
_cell.angle_alpha   90.00
_cell.angle_beta   90.00
_cell.angle_gamma   90.00
#
_symmetry.space_group_name_H-M   'P 1'
#
loop_
_entity.id
_entity.type
_entity.pdbx_description
1 polymer ?
#
loop_
_entity_poly.entity_id
_entity_poly.type
_entity_poly.pdbx_seq_one_letter_code
_entity_poly.pdbx_strand_id
1 'polypeptide(L)'
;MPEAASRRKQALQLQLTIADLVAEVHDTHHPIAASTYYHDQKHEAKARAEAMRAERLPKFLAYFEAVLKDNGERHPLREHSYVDLSLFQLLCGLDYMFPRRMQALWPTLPLLRALKDRVERRPNIAAYLASERRLAFNINGIFRHYPELDGDR
;
A
#
# COMPACT_ATOMS: atom_id res chain seq x y z
N MET A 1 18.18 -18.58 -18.94
CA MET A 1 16.77 -19.03 -18.96
C MET A 1 16.18 -19.35 -17.57
N PRO A 2 16.82 -20.13 -16.69
CA PRO A 2 16.26 -20.40 -15.33
C PRO A 2 16.06 -19.13 -14.49
N GLU A 3 16.96 -18.16 -14.59
CA GLU A 3 16.91 -16.90 -13.84
C GLU A 3 15.70 -16.01 -14.18
N ALA A 4 15.32 -15.93 -15.47
CA ALA A 4 14.14 -15.16 -15.90
C ALA A 4 12.82 -15.79 -15.43
N ALA A 5 12.76 -17.13 -15.38
CA ALA A 5 11.58 -17.84 -14.84
C ALA A 5 11.46 -17.66 -13.32
N SER A 6 12.59 -17.71 -12.60
CA SER A 6 12.64 -17.47 -11.16
C SER A 6 12.18 -16.03 -10.81
N ARG A 7 12.67 -15.02 -11.53
CA ARG A 7 12.27 -13.62 -11.33
C ARG A 7 10.79 -13.39 -11.60
N ARG A 8 10.21 -14.02 -12.61
CA ARG A 8 8.74 -13.95 -12.85
C ARG A 8 7.93 -14.54 -11.70
N LYS A 9 8.36 -15.66 -11.14
CA LYS A 9 7.70 -16.26 -9.96
C LYS A 9 7.80 -15.35 -8.75
N GLN A 10 8.97 -14.76 -8.52
CA GLN A 10 9.18 -13.82 -7.43
C GLN A 10 8.33 -12.54 -7.61
N ALA A 11 8.25 -12.00 -8.84
CA ALA A 11 7.38 -10.87 -9.15
C ALA A 11 5.92 -11.19 -8.84
N LEU A 12 5.44 -12.36 -9.25
CA LEU A 12 4.08 -12.81 -8.99
C LEU A 12 3.83 -12.97 -7.48
N GLN A 13 4.76 -13.58 -6.74
CA GLN A 13 4.66 -13.71 -5.28
C GLN A 13 4.51 -12.33 -4.61
N LEU A 14 5.36 -11.37 -4.96
CA LEU A 14 5.27 -10.02 -4.39
C LEU A 14 3.96 -9.34 -4.77
N GLN A 15 3.50 -9.49 -6.01
CA GLN A 15 2.22 -8.94 -6.46
C GLN A 15 1.03 -9.54 -5.71
N LEU A 16 1.03 -10.84 -5.44
CA LEU A 16 -0.01 -11.49 -4.64
C LEU A 16 0.02 -11.01 -3.18
N THR A 17 1.20 -10.82 -2.59
CA THR A 17 1.34 -10.23 -1.24
C THR A 17 0.80 -8.79 -1.19
N ILE A 18 1.00 -8.00 -2.25
CA ILE A 18 0.38 -6.67 -2.38
C ILE A 18 -1.14 -6.81 -2.45
N ALA A 19 -1.66 -7.74 -3.25
CA ALA A 19 -3.10 -7.97 -3.38
C ALA A 19 -3.74 -8.39 -2.06
N ASP A 20 -3.07 -9.25 -1.28
CA ASP A 20 -3.53 -9.64 0.06
C ASP A 20 -3.65 -8.42 0.98
N LEU A 21 -2.65 -7.55 1.01
CA LEU A 21 -2.72 -6.32 1.80
C LEU A 21 -3.84 -5.40 1.31
N VAL A 22 -4.04 -5.26 0.00
CA VAL A 22 -5.13 -4.45 -0.58
C VAL A 22 -6.50 -4.99 -0.15
N ALA A 23 -6.69 -6.31 -0.11
CA ALA A 23 -7.92 -6.92 0.39
C ALA A 23 -8.13 -6.62 1.89
N GLU A 24 -7.09 -6.78 2.72
CA GLU A 24 -7.17 -6.44 4.14
C GLU A 24 -7.45 -4.94 4.37
N VAL A 25 -6.89 -4.06 3.54
CA VAL A 25 -7.16 -2.60 3.59
C VAL A 25 -8.63 -2.32 3.29
N HIS A 26 -9.20 -2.94 2.26
CA HIS A 26 -10.62 -2.82 1.95
C HIS A 26 -11.50 -3.27 3.14
N ASP A 27 -11.15 -4.38 3.77
CA ASP A 27 -11.90 -4.93 4.89
C ASP A 27 -11.88 -4.06 6.16
N THR A 28 -10.99 -3.06 6.25
CA THR A 28 -11.00 -2.13 7.39
C THR A 28 -12.25 -1.27 7.45
N HIS A 29 -12.89 -0.99 6.33
CA HIS A 29 -14.15 -0.23 6.28
C HIS A 29 -15.36 -1.05 5.84
N HIS A 30 -15.14 -2.35 5.51
CA HIS A 30 -16.20 -3.32 5.21
C HIS A 30 -15.94 -4.66 5.91
N PRO A 31 -15.78 -4.68 7.26
CA PRO A 31 -15.34 -5.87 7.98
C PRO A 31 -16.37 -7.00 8.05
N ILE A 32 -17.67 -6.68 7.97
CA ILE A 32 -18.74 -7.68 8.02
C ILE A 32 -19.06 -8.18 6.61
N ALA A 33 -19.36 -7.26 5.70
CA ALA A 33 -19.68 -7.60 4.31
C ALA A 33 -19.45 -6.42 3.38
N ALA A 34 -18.94 -6.69 2.16
CA ALA A 34 -18.72 -5.67 1.14
C ALA A 34 -20.04 -5.02 0.65
N SER A 35 -21.17 -5.73 0.78
CA SER A 35 -22.50 -5.25 0.42
C SER A 35 -23.15 -4.36 1.50
N THR A 36 -22.60 -4.31 2.70
CA THR A 36 -23.08 -3.49 3.81
C THR A 36 -22.37 -2.14 3.78
N TYR A 37 -23.14 -1.04 3.89
CA TYR A 37 -22.54 0.29 3.93
C TYR A 37 -21.68 0.49 5.17
N TYR A 38 -20.62 1.31 5.04
CA TYR A 38 -19.73 1.64 6.15
C TYR A 38 -20.49 2.12 7.41
N HIS A 39 -21.54 2.91 7.21
CA HIS A 39 -22.34 3.45 8.32
C HIS A 39 -23.00 2.38 9.20
N ASP A 40 -23.29 1.23 8.64
CA ASP A 40 -23.97 0.12 9.31
C ASP A 40 -23.01 -0.83 10.03
N GLN A 41 -21.69 -0.64 9.85
CA GLN A 41 -20.63 -1.50 10.42
C GLN A 41 -19.46 -0.68 11.01
N LYS A 42 -19.71 0.57 11.42
CA LYS A 42 -18.67 1.47 11.97
C LYS A 42 -17.95 0.92 13.19
N HIS A 43 -18.67 0.25 14.07
CA HIS A 43 -18.12 -0.30 15.30
C HIS A 43 -17.07 -1.38 14.97
N GLU A 44 -17.41 -2.32 14.11
CA GLU A 44 -16.53 -3.41 13.66
C GLU A 44 -15.39 -2.87 12.80
N ALA A 45 -15.66 -1.85 11.96
CA ALA A 45 -14.65 -1.16 11.17
C ALA A 45 -13.57 -0.51 12.05
N LYS A 46 -13.96 0.08 13.19
CA LYS A 46 -13.01 0.66 14.15
C LYS A 46 -12.06 -0.40 14.73
N ALA A 47 -12.60 -1.53 15.19
CA ALA A 47 -11.81 -2.63 15.71
C ALA A 47 -10.88 -3.23 14.63
N ARG A 48 -11.39 -3.41 13.40
CA ARG A 48 -10.59 -3.92 12.27
C ARG A 48 -9.47 -2.95 11.88
N ALA A 49 -9.75 -1.65 11.84
CA ALA A 49 -8.75 -0.63 11.54
C ALA A 49 -7.67 -0.54 12.62
N GLU A 50 -8.02 -0.73 13.89
CA GLU A 50 -7.05 -0.79 14.99
C GLU A 50 -6.07 -1.95 14.80
N ALA A 51 -6.56 -3.16 14.55
CA ALA A 51 -5.72 -4.33 14.24
C ALA A 51 -4.86 -4.11 12.99
N MET A 52 -5.43 -3.48 11.94
CA MET A 52 -4.68 -3.12 10.73
C MET A 52 -3.50 -2.20 11.08
N ARG A 53 -3.74 -1.11 11.81
CA ARG A 53 -2.70 -0.14 12.15
C ARG A 53 -1.65 -0.70 13.12
N ALA A 54 -2.09 -1.47 14.13
CA ALA A 54 -1.20 -1.98 15.17
C ALA A 54 -0.30 -3.13 14.68
N GLU A 55 -0.85 -4.03 13.87
CA GLU A 55 -0.20 -5.29 13.55
C GLU A 55 0.06 -5.47 12.04
N ARG A 56 -0.97 -5.29 11.21
CA ARG A 56 -0.89 -5.69 9.81
C ARG A 56 -0.02 -4.77 8.97
N LEU A 57 -0.24 -3.44 9.04
CA LEU A 57 0.58 -2.47 8.32
C LEU A 57 2.06 -2.58 8.66
N PRO A 58 2.48 -2.58 9.96
CA PRO A 58 3.88 -2.75 10.29
C PRO A 58 4.47 -4.04 9.73
N LYS A 59 3.75 -5.15 9.82
CA LYS A 59 4.20 -6.46 9.33
C LYS A 59 4.43 -6.46 7.81
N PHE A 60 3.45 -6.03 7.03
CA PHE A 60 3.55 -6.02 5.56
C PHE A 60 4.61 -5.03 5.08
N LEU A 61 4.64 -3.82 5.66
CA LEU A 61 5.59 -2.81 5.23
C LEU A 61 7.03 -3.18 5.60
N ALA A 62 7.26 -3.75 6.79
CA ALA A 62 8.57 -4.29 7.16
C ALA A 62 9.02 -5.43 6.24
N TYR A 63 8.09 -6.29 5.79
CA TYR A 63 8.39 -7.32 4.79
C TYR A 63 8.89 -6.70 3.47
N PHE A 64 8.18 -5.71 2.92
CA PHE A 64 8.61 -5.07 1.66
C PHE A 64 9.89 -4.25 1.83
N GLU A 65 10.11 -3.65 3.00
CA GLU A 65 11.38 -2.97 3.33
C GLU A 65 12.55 -3.97 3.32
N ALA A 66 12.37 -5.16 3.92
CA ALA A 66 13.36 -6.23 3.89
C ALA A 66 13.60 -6.76 2.46
N VAL A 67 12.55 -6.95 1.67
CA VAL A 67 12.67 -7.34 0.25
C VAL A 67 13.53 -6.34 -0.52
N LEU A 68 13.34 -5.05 -0.32
CA LEU A 68 14.16 -4.02 -0.96
C LEU A 68 15.61 -4.12 -0.52
N LYS A 69 15.85 -4.27 0.78
CA LYS A 69 17.20 -4.41 1.35
C LYS A 69 17.95 -5.60 0.75
N ASP A 70 17.29 -6.75 0.65
CA ASP A 70 17.89 -8.00 0.14
C ASP A 70 18.15 -7.94 -1.39
N ASN A 71 17.48 -7.05 -2.11
CA ASN A 71 17.60 -6.88 -3.56
C ASN A 71 18.40 -5.65 -4.02
N GLY A 72 19.21 -5.08 -3.15
CA GLY A 72 20.10 -3.95 -3.48
C GLY A 72 19.47 -2.59 -3.28
N GLU A 73 18.47 -2.50 -2.39
CA GLU A 73 17.89 -1.27 -1.82
C GLU A 73 17.15 -0.35 -2.81
N ARG A 74 17.06 -0.75 -4.08
CA ARG A 74 16.47 0.11 -5.11
C ARG A 74 15.16 -0.42 -5.67
N HIS A 75 15.10 -1.67 -6.00
CA HIS A 75 13.95 -2.31 -6.63
C HIS A 75 13.63 -3.63 -5.95
N PRO A 76 12.35 -4.03 -5.85
CA PRO A 76 11.98 -5.31 -5.22
C PRO A 76 12.58 -6.54 -5.91
N LEU A 77 12.96 -6.40 -7.19
CA LEU A 77 13.50 -7.47 -8.05
C LEU A 77 14.88 -7.14 -8.64
N ARG A 78 15.66 -6.25 -8.00
CA ARG A 78 16.94 -5.72 -8.48
C ARG A 78 16.85 -4.83 -9.72
N GLU A 79 15.79 -4.93 -10.49
CA GLU A 79 15.48 -4.08 -11.64
C GLU A 79 14.04 -3.55 -11.56
N HIS A 80 13.75 -2.49 -12.29
CA HIS A 80 12.40 -1.91 -12.32
C HIS A 80 11.40 -2.88 -12.95
N SER A 81 10.26 -3.04 -12.29
CA SER A 81 9.17 -3.91 -12.71
C SER A 81 7.80 -3.31 -12.38
N TYR A 82 6.72 -3.99 -12.76
CA TYR A 82 5.37 -3.60 -12.38
C TYR A 82 5.16 -3.64 -10.85
N VAL A 83 5.97 -4.41 -10.11
CA VAL A 83 5.89 -4.47 -8.64
C VAL A 83 6.25 -3.13 -8.02
N ASP A 84 7.20 -2.38 -8.61
CA ASP A 84 7.52 -1.00 -8.16
C ASP A 84 6.31 -0.08 -8.28
N LEU A 85 5.55 -0.19 -9.37
CA LEU A 85 4.35 0.62 -9.61
C LEU A 85 3.21 0.23 -8.67
N SER A 86 3.04 -1.07 -8.43
CA SER A 86 2.03 -1.58 -7.50
C SER A 86 2.32 -1.15 -6.06
N LEU A 87 3.58 -1.24 -5.61
CA LEU A 87 3.99 -0.73 -4.29
C LEU A 87 3.80 0.79 -4.20
N PHE A 88 4.16 1.53 -5.24
CA PHE A 88 3.95 2.98 -5.28
C PHE A 88 2.46 3.33 -5.08
N GLN A 89 1.55 2.70 -5.84
CA GLN A 89 0.12 2.95 -5.72
C GLN A 89 -0.42 2.55 -4.35
N LEU A 90 0.03 1.41 -3.81
CA LEU A 90 -0.32 0.95 -2.46
C LEU A 90 0.09 2.00 -1.41
N LEU A 91 1.34 2.46 -1.44
CA LEU A 91 1.87 3.45 -0.49
C LEU A 91 1.13 4.79 -0.58
N CYS A 92 0.79 5.26 -1.79
CA CYS A 92 -0.04 6.44 -1.97
C CYS A 92 -1.45 6.26 -1.38
N GLY A 93 -2.04 5.07 -1.56
CA GLY A 93 -3.34 4.74 -0.98
C GLY A 93 -3.32 4.68 0.54
N LEU A 94 -2.26 4.12 1.12
CA LEU A 94 -2.08 4.06 2.58
C LEU A 94 -1.86 5.45 3.18
N ASP A 95 -1.05 6.31 2.54
CA ASP A 95 -0.87 7.71 2.96
C ASP A 95 -2.20 8.48 2.96
N TYR A 96 -3.07 8.22 1.98
CA TYR A 96 -4.40 8.82 1.93
C TYR A 96 -5.33 8.26 3.02
N MET A 97 -5.34 6.95 3.21
CA MET A 97 -6.28 6.28 4.11
C MET A 97 -5.91 6.45 5.59
N PHE A 98 -4.62 6.31 5.92
CA PHE A 98 -4.07 6.35 7.28
C PHE A 98 -2.91 7.35 7.40
N PRO A 99 -3.15 8.67 7.17
CA PRO A 99 -2.07 9.65 7.11
C PRO A 99 -1.26 9.75 8.40
N ARG A 100 -1.91 9.69 9.57
CA ARG A 100 -1.23 9.76 10.88
C ARG A 100 -0.38 8.50 11.10
N ARG A 101 -0.96 7.33 10.83
CA ARG A 101 -0.24 6.07 11.00
C ARG A 101 0.95 5.96 10.06
N MET A 102 0.80 6.32 8.80
CA MET A 102 1.89 6.31 7.83
C MET A 102 2.98 7.32 8.20
N GLN A 103 2.63 8.50 8.67
CA GLN A 103 3.61 9.47 9.18
C GLN A 103 4.47 8.89 10.30
N ALA A 104 3.88 8.11 11.22
CA ALA A 104 4.60 7.45 12.29
C ALA A 104 5.49 6.27 11.80
N LEU A 105 5.10 5.60 10.71
CA LEU A 105 5.85 4.45 10.17
C LEU A 105 7.00 4.86 9.25
N TRP A 106 6.89 5.97 8.51
CA TRP A 106 7.89 6.39 7.52
C TRP A 106 9.33 6.43 8.03
N PRO A 107 9.64 6.84 9.30
CA PRO A 107 11.02 6.79 9.82
C PRO A 107 11.63 5.38 9.85
N THR A 108 10.81 4.34 9.91
CA THR A 108 11.25 2.93 9.93
C THR A 108 11.29 2.28 8.54
N LEU A 109 10.89 2.99 7.49
CA LEU A 109 10.69 2.49 6.13
C LEU A 109 11.45 3.34 5.07
N PRO A 110 12.77 3.58 5.26
CA PRO A 110 13.51 4.50 4.39
C PRO A 110 13.59 4.02 2.93
N LEU A 111 13.67 2.71 2.67
CA LEU A 111 13.77 2.18 1.31
C LEU A 111 12.43 2.24 0.56
N LEU A 112 11.32 1.94 1.24
CA LEU A 112 9.98 2.12 0.69
C LEU A 112 9.69 3.59 0.39
N ARG A 113 10.10 4.51 1.26
CA ARG A 113 9.99 5.94 1.02
C ARG A 113 10.78 6.36 -0.22
N ALA A 114 12.04 5.92 -0.31
CA ALA A 114 12.90 6.20 -1.47
C ALA A 114 12.33 5.58 -2.77
N LEU A 115 11.72 4.39 -2.71
CA LEU A 115 11.02 3.79 -3.84
C LEU A 115 9.85 4.65 -4.27
N LYS A 116 8.98 5.07 -3.34
CA LYS A 116 7.82 5.91 -3.61
C LYS A 116 8.24 7.20 -4.30
N ASP A 117 9.21 7.93 -3.75
CA ASP A 117 9.73 9.18 -4.30
C ASP A 117 10.35 8.99 -5.70
N ARG A 118 11.04 7.89 -5.92
CA ARG A 118 11.68 7.58 -7.21
C ARG A 118 10.65 7.26 -8.29
N VAL A 119 9.61 6.50 -7.96
CA VAL A 119 8.54 6.16 -8.92
C VAL A 119 7.75 7.41 -9.26
N GLU A 120 7.40 8.23 -8.27
CA GLU A 120 6.67 9.49 -8.46
C GLU A 120 7.39 10.44 -9.43
N ARG A 121 8.73 10.54 -9.34
CA ARG A 121 9.55 11.41 -10.21
C ARG A 121 9.80 10.86 -11.61
N ARG A 122 9.34 9.65 -11.96
CA ARG A 122 9.48 9.15 -13.33
C ARG A 122 8.68 10.02 -14.30
N PRO A 123 9.26 10.48 -15.42
CA PRO A 123 8.60 11.46 -16.29
C PRO A 123 7.17 11.09 -16.68
N ASN A 124 6.94 9.84 -17.09
CA ASN A 124 5.60 9.37 -17.47
C ASN A 124 4.63 9.26 -16.28
N ILE A 125 5.14 8.90 -15.09
CA ILE A 125 4.31 8.84 -13.87
C ILE A 125 4.00 10.27 -13.41
N ALA A 126 4.97 11.16 -13.32
CA ALA A 126 4.77 12.56 -12.95
C ALA A 126 3.77 13.24 -13.89
N ALA A 127 3.91 13.06 -15.21
CA ALA A 127 2.96 13.56 -16.19
C ALA A 127 1.54 13.00 -16.01
N TYR A 128 1.41 11.70 -15.72
CA TYR A 128 0.11 11.08 -15.42
C TYR A 128 -0.50 11.65 -14.13
N LEU A 129 0.28 11.78 -13.06
CA LEU A 129 -0.19 12.29 -11.76
C LEU A 129 -0.67 13.76 -11.86
N ALA A 130 -0.06 14.56 -12.74
CA ALA A 130 -0.45 15.93 -13.01
C ALA A 130 -1.63 16.07 -14.00
N SER A 131 -2.08 14.98 -14.60
CA SER A 131 -3.11 15.01 -15.64
C SER A 131 -4.52 14.79 -15.07
N GLU A 132 -5.55 15.26 -15.79
CA GLU A 132 -6.97 15.00 -15.47
C GLU A 132 -7.35 13.50 -15.52
N ARG A 133 -6.51 12.67 -16.13
CA ARG A 133 -6.70 11.20 -16.15
C ARG A 133 -6.47 10.57 -14.78
N ARG A 134 -5.76 11.25 -13.89
CA ARG A 134 -5.53 10.79 -12.52
C ARG A 134 -6.79 11.01 -11.69
N LEU A 135 -7.53 9.96 -11.41
CA LEU A 135 -8.66 10.03 -10.48
C LEU A 135 -8.15 10.29 -9.07
N ALA A 136 -8.71 11.29 -8.40
CA ALA A 136 -8.43 11.56 -6.99
C ALA A 136 -8.92 10.39 -6.12
N PHE A 137 -8.24 10.15 -5.01
CA PHE A 137 -8.76 9.27 -3.97
C PHE A 137 -10.10 9.82 -3.46
N ASN A 138 -11.02 8.93 -3.12
CA ASN A 138 -12.37 9.27 -2.71
C ASN A 138 -12.96 8.19 -1.80
N ILE A 139 -14.18 8.41 -1.31
CA ILE A 139 -14.88 7.50 -0.40
C ILE A 139 -15.55 6.29 -1.08
N ASN A 140 -15.42 6.13 -2.39
CA ASN A 140 -16.00 5.03 -3.15
C ASN A 140 -14.95 4.01 -3.61
N GLY A 141 -13.65 4.36 -3.47
CA GLY A 141 -12.54 3.48 -3.84
C GLY A 141 -12.19 2.46 -2.76
N ILE A 142 -11.10 1.73 -2.98
CA ILE A 142 -10.53 0.79 -2.00
C ILE A 142 -9.92 1.54 -0.83
N PHE A 143 -9.12 2.57 -1.13
CA PHE A 143 -8.53 3.42 -0.10
C PHE A 143 -9.50 4.54 0.24
N ARG A 144 -10.09 4.49 1.44
CA ARG A 144 -11.05 5.48 1.94
C ARG A 144 -10.52 6.09 3.23
N HIS A 145 -10.52 7.41 3.29
CA HIS A 145 -10.13 8.11 4.50
C HIS A 145 -11.35 8.37 5.39
N TYR A 146 -11.37 7.71 6.54
CA TYR A 146 -12.26 7.99 7.65
C TYR A 146 -11.39 8.38 8.86
N PRO A 147 -11.42 9.64 9.32
CA PRO A 147 -10.56 10.11 10.42
C PRO A 147 -10.61 9.23 11.66
N GLU A 148 -11.80 8.71 11.99
CA GLU A 148 -12.03 7.83 13.13
C GLU A 148 -11.36 6.44 12.98
N LEU A 149 -10.98 6.05 11.77
CA LEU A 149 -10.27 4.80 11.52
C LEU A 149 -8.74 4.97 11.52
N ASP A 150 -8.22 6.18 11.43
CA ASP A 150 -6.77 6.46 11.46
C ASP A 150 -6.21 6.53 12.90
N GLY A 151 -7.10 6.53 13.91
CA GLY A 151 -6.73 6.52 15.32
C GLY A 151 -6.51 7.91 15.90
N ASP A 152 -6.57 8.00 17.22
CA ASP A 152 -6.51 9.28 17.93
C ASP A 152 -5.07 9.72 18.24
N ARG A 153 -4.05 8.91 18.02
CA ARG A 153 -2.59 9.24 18.06
C ARG A 153 -1.72 8.05 17.67
#